data_cbfd8c082f4a36ce0e8513a04f2d0216
#
_entry.id   cbfd8c082f4a36ce0e8513a04f2d0216
#
_cell.length_a   1.000
_cell.length_b   1.000
_cell.length_c   1.000
_cell.angle_alpha   90.00
_cell.angle_beta   90.00
_cell.angle_gamma   90.00
#
_symmetry.space_group_name_H-M   'P 1'
#
loop_
_entity.id
_entity.type
_entity.pdbx_description
1 polymer ?
#
loop_
_entity_poly.entity_id
_entity_poly.type
_entity_poly.pdbx_seq_one_letter_code
_entity_poly.pdbx_strand_id
1 'polypeptide(L)'
;MLSPIPEQYRISLGEGDTPLVKSRSIGPTLGLDKLYFKLENLNPTGSYKDRFASVFVSLLLSKGQNFCIATSSGNTGAAMAAYCAAAGIKCLIVVVEGAPQSKIKQMQLYGADIVMIKGFGKDAGITSAVFNTLKKFVSGRNILLPISAYCYCREGMEGIQTIAYEVLDTLQQVDHIFSPAGGGGLTLAMAKAILTAQSVKKLPKVHCVQPYGNNTIAGPLRNNEKKAVVVDICSTQISGLQVPSVLDGNEVIDSCRSLGGNGYLVEDIDVYRMQKDLAQREGIFCEPAGAVSLAGLVSAIQRREVSPEEKVVCLVSGSGFKDIGAIDKNFNLPPMNEMIYLNDFNNILSHL
;
A
#
# COMPACT_ATOMS: atom_id res chain seq x y z
N MET A 1 -1.19 21.08 1.52
CA MET A 1 -2.62 21.46 1.66
C MET A 1 -3.36 20.70 0.57
N LEU A 2 -4.44 19.97 0.94
CA LEU A 2 -5.25 19.24 -0.06
C LEU A 2 -5.86 20.24 -1.06
N SER A 3 -5.98 19.83 -2.32
CA SER A 3 -6.65 20.64 -3.35
C SER A 3 -8.07 20.98 -2.88
N PRO A 4 -8.52 22.26 -2.97
CA PRO A 4 -9.81 22.67 -2.44
C PRO A 4 -10.95 22.09 -3.28
N ILE A 5 -11.58 21.03 -2.79
CA ILE A 5 -12.80 20.46 -3.36
C ILE A 5 -13.98 20.99 -2.52
N PRO A 6 -15.01 21.61 -3.14
CA PRO A 6 -16.18 22.09 -2.41
C PRO A 6 -16.85 20.94 -1.65
N GLU A 7 -17.36 21.23 -0.46
CA GLU A 7 -17.86 20.23 0.50
C GLU A 7 -18.96 19.33 -0.09
N GLN A 8 -19.85 19.89 -0.88
CA GLN A 8 -20.95 19.16 -1.57
C GLN A 8 -20.50 18.07 -2.52
N TYR A 9 -19.23 18.06 -2.95
CA TYR A 9 -18.65 17.05 -3.84
C TYR A 9 -17.73 16.08 -3.10
N ARG A 10 -17.53 16.26 -1.79
CA ARG A 10 -16.64 15.39 -1.03
C ARG A 10 -17.33 14.07 -0.73
N ILE A 11 -16.71 12.98 -1.16
CA ILE A 11 -17.10 11.62 -0.81
C ILE A 11 -16.11 11.07 0.21
N SER A 12 -16.63 10.57 1.31
CA SER A 12 -15.88 9.83 2.32
C SER A 12 -16.67 8.59 2.73
N LEU A 13 -15.96 7.49 2.96
CA LEU A 13 -16.47 6.26 3.56
C LEU A 13 -15.91 6.07 4.98
N GLY A 14 -15.28 7.12 5.54
CA GLY A 14 -14.62 7.08 6.85
C GLY A 14 -13.16 6.62 6.74
N GLU A 15 -12.52 6.83 5.59
CA GLU A 15 -11.07 6.61 5.43
C GLU A 15 -10.28 7.65 6.22
N GLY A 16 -9.09 7.25 6.65
CA GLY A 16 -8.26 8.09 7.50
C GLY A 16 -8.43 7.77 8.98
N ASP A 17 -7.77 8.54 9.82
CA ASP A 17 -7.70 8.36 11.28
C ASP A 17 -7.42 6.90 11.69
N THR A 18 -6.65 6.20 10.86
CA THR A 18 -6.35 4.79 11.09
C THR A 18 -5.50 4.64 12.35
N PRO A 19 -5.70 3.55 13.11
CA PRO A 19 -4.95 3.34 14.35
C PRO A 19 -3.44 3.37 14.15
N LEU A 20 -2.76 4.02 15.10
CA LEU A 20 -1.32 3.98 15.25
C LEU A 20 -1.01 3.24 16.55
N VAL A 21 -0.67 1.96 16.44
CA VAL A 21 -0.51 1.07 17.60
C VAL A 21 0.95 0.81 17.94
N LYS A 22 1.27 0.84 19.23
CA LYS A 22 2.61 0.50 19.72
C LYS A 22 2.79 -1.02 19.69
N SER A 23 3.92 -1.48 19.19
CA SER A 23 4.30 -2.89 19.25
C SER A 23 4.44 -3.36 20.70
N ARG A 24 3.87 -4.53 21.01
CA ARG A 24 3.96 -5.16 22.34
C ARG A 24 4.93 -6.31 22.39
N SER A 25 5.19 -6.97 21.28
CA SER A 25 6.00 -8.18 21.21
C SER A 25 7.18 -8.04 20.24
N ILE A 26 6.93 -7.62 19.00
CA ILE A 26 7.98 -7.55 17.96
C ILE A 26 9.01 -6.48 18.33
N GLY A 27 8.58 -5.27 18.68
CA GLY A 27 9.47 -4.17 19.04
C GLY A 27 10.44 -4.54 20.17
N PRO A 28 9.97 -4.96 21.36
CA PRO A 28 10.83 -5.42 22.43
C PRO A 28 11.80 -6.54 22.04
N THR A 29 11.36 -7.51 21.23
CA THR A 29 12.24 -8.59 20.73
C THR A 29 13.34 -8.06 19.80
N LEU A 30 13.08 -6.97 19.07
CA LEU A 30 14.06 -6.31 18.21
C LEU A 30 14.90 -5.25 18.96
N GLY A 31 14.69 -5.09 20.27
CA GLY A 31 15.33 -4.05 21.07
C GLY A 31 14.81 -2.63 20.82
N LEU A 32 13.57 -2.50 20.31
CA LEU A 32 12.91 -1.22 19.97
C LEU A 32 11.65 -1.01 20.81
N ASP A 33 11.75 -0.35 21.94
CA ASP A 33 10.58 -0.04 22.79
C ASP A 33 9.61 0.95 22.18
N LYS A 34 10.02 1.66 21.12
CA LYS A 34 9.22 2.71 20.45
C LYS A 34 8.92 2.37 19.00
N LEU A 35 8.64 1.10 18.71
CA LEU A 35 8.12 0.65 17.43
C LEU A 35 6.60 0.81 17.39
N TYR A 36 6.09 1.40 16.30
CA TYR A 36 4.66 1.62 16.05
C TYR A 36 4.27 1.10 14.66
N PHE A 37 3.01 0.65 14.55
CA PHE A 37 2.39 0.24 13.28
C PHE A 37 1.25 1.20 12.94
N LYS A 38 1.32 1.85 11.76
CA LYS A 38 0.22 2.64 11.21
C LYS A 38 -0.65 1.72 10.38
N LEU A 39 -1.89 1.47 10.83
CA LEU A 39 -2.74 0.40 10.34
C LEU A 39 -3.63 0.86 9.16
N GLU A 40 -3.01 1.15 8.02
CA GLU A 40 -3.73 1.51 6.78
C GLU A 40 -4.56 0.35 6.19
N ASN A 41 -4.33 -0.88 6.65
CA ASN A 41 -5.13 -2.06 6.36
C ASN A 41 -6.55 -2.01 6.96
N LEU A 42 -6.85 -1.05 7.83
CA LEU A 42 -8.15 -0.85 8.46
C LEU A 42 -9.02 0.23 7.78
N ASN A 43 -8.57 0.82 6.69
CA ASN A 43 -9.42 1.67 5.87
C ASN A 43 -10.64 0.89 5.32
N PRO A 44 -11.73 1.56 4.91
CA PRO A 44 -13.02 0.93 4.53
C PRO A 44 -12.91 -0.21 3.52
N THR A 45 -12.09 -0.07 2.47
CA THR A 45 -11.88 -1.16 1.51
C THR A 45 -10.71 -2.07 1.84
N GLY A 46 -10.03 -1.83 2.97
CA GLY A 46 -8.92 -2.62 3.47
C GLY A 46 -7.54 -2.18 2.97
N SER A 47 -7.33 -0.93 2.56
CA SER A 47 -6.00 -0.41 2.24
C SER A 47 -5.91 1.12 2.20
N TYR A 48 -4.69 1.66 2.26
CA TYR A 48 -4.42 3.10 2.14
C TYR A 48 -4.93 3.74 0.83
N LYS A 49 -5.31 2.93 -0.17
CA LYS A 49 -5.83 3.43 -1.45
C LYS A 49 -7.16 4.14 -1.33
N ASP A 50 -7.87 3.95 -0.23
CA ASP A 50 -9.11 4.65 0.07
C ASP A 50 -8.89 6.16 0.15
N ARG A 51 -7.78 6.60 0.73
CA ARG A 51 -7.39 8.01 0.80
C ARG A 51 -7.19 8.64 -0.59
N PHE A 52 -6.64 7.88 -1.53
CA PHE A 52 -6.54 8.29 -2.94
C PHE A 52 -7.92 8.34 -3.59
N ALA A 53 -8.74 7.30 -3.40
CA ALA A 53 -10.03 7.15 -4.06
C ALA A 53 -11.03 8.22 -3.60
N SER A 54 -11.06 8.55 -2.32
CA SER A 54 -11.87 9.62 -1.74
C SER A 54 -11.61 10.96 -2.45
N VAL A 55 -10.37 11.40 -2.52
CA VAL A 55 -10.01 12.67 -3.18
C VAL A 55 -10.27 12.61 -4.68
N PHE A 56 -9.88 11.49 -5.34
CA PHE A 56 -10.06 11.36 -6.79
C PHE A 56 -11.54 11.38 -7.19
N VAL A 57 -12.39 10.61 -6.52
CA VAL A 57 -13.83 10.52 -6.84
C VAL A 57 -14.53 11.84 -6.50
N SER A 58 -14.16 12.50 -5.42
CA SER A 58 -14.63 13.86 -5.11
C SER A 58 -14.27 14.86 -6.21
N LEU A 59 -13.07 14.73 -6.80
CA LEU A 59 -12.66 15.55 -7.94
C LEU A 59 -13.48 15.24 -9.20
N LEU A 60 -13.82 13.96 -9.47
CA LEU A 60 -14.73 13.60 -10.57
C LEU A 60 -16.09 14.27 -10.41
N LEU A 61 -16.69 14.19 -9.21
CA LEU A 61 -17.98 14.84 -8.91
C LEU A 61 -17.91 16.36 -9.11
N SER A 62 -16.85 17.02 -8.64
CA SER A 62 -16.69 18.47 -8.79
C SER A 62 -16.57 18.91 -10.25
N LYS A 63 -16.18 18.00 -11.14
CA LYS A 63 -16.11 18.21 -12.60
C LYS A 63 -17.35 17.73 -13.34
N GLY A 64 -18.40 17.29 -12.63
CA GLY A 64 -19.63 16.76 -13.23
C GLY A 64 -19.43 15.45 -14.00
N GLN A 65 -18.38 14.69 -13.69
CA GLN A 65 -18.10 13.41 -14.35
C GLN A 65 -18.89 12.28 -13.67
N ASN A 66 -19.62 11.50 -14.45
CA ASN A 66 -20.46 10.38 -14.01
C ASN A 66 -19.91 9.00 -14.41
N PHE A 67 -18.70 8.95 -14.95
CA PHE A 67 -18.04 7.73 -15.40
C PHE A 67 -16.57 7.75 -15.00
N CYS A 68 -16.10 6.60 -14.50
CA CYS A 68 -14.71 6.34 -14.15
C CYS A 68 -14.20 5.10 -14.88
N ILE A 69 -13.00 5.18 -15.46
CA ILE A 69 -12.31 4.02 -16.01
C ILE A 69 -10.96 3.86 -15.32
N ALA A 70 -10.70 2.70 -14.71
CA ALA A 70 -9.47 2.43 -13.97
C ALA A 70 -8.72 1.23 -14.57
N THR A 71 -7.40 1.25 -14.40
CA THR A 71 -6.55 0.08 -14.68
C THR A 71 -5.94 -0.37 -13.36
N SER A 72 -6.58 -1.29 -12.66
CA SER A 72 -5.97 -1.82 -11.43
C SER A 72 -6.66 -3.10 -11.00
N SER A 73 -5.90 -4.17 -11.00
CA SER A 73 -6.30 -5.46 -10.44
C SER A 73 -6.09 -5.55 -8.92
N GLY A 74 -5.58 -4.48 -8.32
CA GLY A 74 -5.18 -4.45 -6.91
C GLY A 74 -6.06 -3.54 -6.04
N ASN A 75 -5.44 -3.03 -4.98
CA ASN A 75 -6.10 -2.21 -3.97
C ASN A 75 -6.68 -0.90 -4.54
N THR A 76 -6.03 -0.29 -5.56
CA THR A 76 -6.58 0.91 -6.22
C THR A 76 -7.92 0.63 -6.90
N GLY A 77 -8.03 -0.50 -7.64
CA GLY A 77 -9.29 -0.88 -8.29
C GLY A 77 -10.41 -1.10 -7.27
N ALA A 78 -10.14 -1.82 -6.17
CA ALA A 78 -11.13 -2.05 -5.12
C ALA A 78 -11.60 -0.74 -4.46
N ALA A 79 -10.68 0.18 -4.14
CA ALA A 79 -11.02 1.49 -3.60
C ALA A 79 -11.84 2.31 -4.62
N MET A 80 -11.40 2.39 -5.87
CA MET A 80 -12.15 3.11 -6.92
C MET A 80 -13.57 2.58 -7.10
N ALA A 81 -13.76 1.25 -7.11
CA ALA A 81 -15.09 0.65 -7.21
C ALA A 81 -16.00 1.08 -6.05
N ALA A 82 -15.50 1.04 -4.81
CA ALA A 82 -16.28 1.39 -3.63
C ALA A 82 -16.70 2.88 -3.62
N TYR A 83 -15.74 3.78 -3.85
CA TYR A 83 -16.01 5.22 -3.82
C TYR A 83 -16.86 5.68 -5.02
N CYS A 84 -16.69 5.06 -6.20
CA CYS A 84 -17.58 5.30 -7.33
C CYS A 84 -19.01 4.82 -7.03
N ALA A 85 -19.18 3.66 -6.38
CA ALA A 85 -20.50 3.18 -5.96
C ALA A 85 -21.18 4.16 -4.99
N ALA A 86 -20.45 4.64 -3.98
CA ALA A 86 -20.96 5.63 -3.01
C ALA A 86 -21.33 6.97 -3.68
N ALA A 87 -20.63 7.34 -4.75
CA ALA A 87 -20.86 8.57 -5.50
C ALA A 87 -21.91 8.45 -6.62
N GLY A 88 -22.45 7.25 -6.86
CA GLY A 88 -23.34 7.00 -8.02
C GLY A 88 -22.63 7.13 -9.38
N ILE A 89 -21.30 6.96 -9.42
CA ILE A 89 -20.49 7.04 -10.63
C ILE A 89 -20.32 5.64 -11.21
N LYS A 90 -20.61 5.48 -12.52
CA LYS A 90 -20.37 4.22 -13.22
C LYS A 90 -18.86 3.94 -13.29
N CYS A 91 -18.43 2.75 -12.85
CA CYS A 91 -17.01 2.37 -12.76
C CYS A 91 -16.71 1.16 -13.66
N LEU A 92 -15.78 1.34 -14.61
CA LEU A 92 -15.22 0.27 -15.41
C LEU A 92 -13.77 0.02 -14.98
N ILE A 93 -13.41 -1.24 -14.68
CA ILE A 93 -12.05 -1.58 -14.25
C ILE A 93 -11.45 -2.60 -15.21
N VAL A 94 -10.35 -2.23 -15.84
CA VAL A 94 -9.56 -3.12 -16.69
C VAL A 94 -8.51 -3.79 -15.83
N VAL A 95 -8.57 -5.11 -15.67
CA VAL A 95 -7.71 -5.90 -14.79
C VAL A 95 -6.69 -6.72 -15.57
N VAL A 96 -5.51 -6.94 -14.94
CA VAL A 96 -4.47 -7.78 -15.51
C VAL A 96 -4.85 -9.27 -15.44
N GLU A 97 -4.29 -10.05 -16.34
CA GLU A 97 -4.44 -11.49 -16.31
C GLU A 97 -3.78 -12.09 -15.05
N GLY A 98 -4.54 -12.90 -14.27
CA GLY A 98 -4.06 -13.53 -13.04
C GLY A 98 -4.21 -12.68 -11.79
N ALA A 99 -5.00 -11.61 -11.82
CA ALA A 99 -5.32 -10.81 -10.64
C ALA A 99 -5.97 -11.66 -9.52
N PRO A 100 -5.68 -11.37 -8.23
CA PRO A 100 -6.27 -12.09 -7.09
C PRO A 100 -7.80 -12.07 -7.13
N GLN A 101 -8.42 -13.25 -7.03
CA GLN A 101 -9.87 -13.41 -7.14
C GLN A 101 -10.64 -12.67 -6.04
N SER A 102 -10.08 -12.59 -4.82
CA SER A 102 -10.66 -11.83 -3.71
C SER A 102 -10.85 -10.35 -4.06
N LYS A 103 -9.85 -9.73 -4.71
CA LYS A 103 -9.91 -8.34 -5.14
C LYS A 103 -10.94 -8.15 -6.28
N ILE A 104 -11.01 -9.08 -7.24
CA ILE A 104 -11.99 -9.04 -8.33
C ILE A 104 -13.42 -9.15 -7.76
N LYS A 105 -13.68 -10.11 -6.89
CA LYS A 105 -15.00 -10.28 -6.24
C LYS A 105 -15.41 -9.04 -5.45
N GLN A 106 -14.47 -8.40 -4.75
CA GLN A 106 -14.73 -7.15 -4.04
C GLN A 106 -15.17 -6.03 -4.99
N MET A 107 -14.48 -5.84 -6.11
CA MET A 107 -14.84 -4.83 -7.13
C MET A 107 -16.23 -5.11 -7.75
N GLN A 108 -16.50 -6.38 -8.07
CA GLN A 108 -17.80 -6.80 -8.62
C GLN A 108 -18.95 -6.54 -7.64
N LEU A 109 -18.75 -6.84 -6.35
CA LEU A 109 -19.78 -6.60 -5.33
C LEU A 109 -20.08 -5.11 -5.14
N TYR A 110 -19.10 -4.22 -5.37
CA TYR A 110 -19.31 -2.78 -5.42
C TYR A 110 -19.98 -2.30 -6.73
N GLY A 111 -20.32 -3.21 -7.65
CA GLY A 111 -21.03 -2.89 -8.91
C GLY A 111 -20.12 -2.36 -10.02
N ALA A 112 -18.81 -2.55 -9.93
CA ALA A 112 -17.92 -2.19 -11.02
C ALA A 112 -18.02 -3.19 -12.19
N ASP A 113 -18.03 -2.67 -13.42
CA ASP A 113 -17.85 -3.48 -14.63
C ASP A 113 -16.38 -3.91 -14.73
N ILE A 114 -16.12 -5.21 -14.81
CA ILE A 114 -14.75 -5.75 -14.88
C ILE A 114 -14.45 -6.26 -16.29
N VAL A 115 -13.36 -5.79 -16.87
CA VAL A 115 -12.83 -6.27 -18.15
C VAL A 115 -11.43 -6.86 -17.93
N MET A 116 -11.31 -8.16 -18.19
CA MET A 116 -10.01 -8.85 -18.17
C MET A 116 -9.49 -9.00 -19.59
N ILE A 117 -8.28 -8.52 -19.85
CA ILE A 117 -7.67 -8.60 -21.17
C ILE A 117 -6.56 -9.65 -21.14
N LYS A 118 -6.64 -10.63 -22.04
CA LYS A 118 -5.63 -11.69 -22.18
C LYS A 118 -4.26 -11.08 -22.51
N GLY A 119 -3.23 -11.48 -21.77
CA GLY A 119 -1.88 -10.97 -21.91
C GLY A 119 -1.62 -9.64 -21.19
N PHE A 120 -2.64 -8.91 -20.74
CA PHE A 120 -2.44 -7.67 -20.00
C PHE A 120 -1.74 -7.95 -18.67
N GLY A 121 -0.64 -7.25 -18.44
CA GLY A 121 0.23 -7.44 -17.27
C GLY A 121 1.27 -8.57 -17.42
N LYS A 122 1.19 -9.38 -18.50
CA LYS A 122 2.16 -10.45 -18.81
C LYS A 122 2.95 -10.15 -20.09
N ASP A 123 2.27 -9.68 -21.13
CA ASP A 123 2.88 -9.29 -22.39
C ASP A 123 3.09 -7.78 -22.44
N ALA A 124 4.31 -7.33 -22.71
CA ALA A 124 4.67 -5.91 -22.73
C ALA A 124 3.97 -5.15 -23.88
N GLY A 125 3.80 -5.79 -25.03
CA GLY A 125 3.12 -5.20 -26.20
C GLY A 125 1.64 -4.99 -25.94
N ILE A 126 0.95 -6.01 -25.41
CA ILE A 126 -0.46 -5.94 -25.03
C ILE A 126 -0.64 -4.91 -23.92
N THR A 127 0.21 -4.93 -22.90
CA THR A 127 0.19 -3.97 -21.79
C THR A 127 0.30 -2.53 -22.31
N SER A 128 1.25 -2.25 -23.19
CA SER A 128 1.40 -0.94 -23.80
C SER A 128 0.20 -0.55 -24.66
N ALA A 129 -0.37 -1.47 -25.41
CA ALA A 129 -1.56 -1.25 -26.22
C ALA A 129 -2.77 -0.89 -25.37
N VAL A 130 -3.01 -1.59 -24.25
CA VAL A 130 -4.09 -1.28 -23.29
C VAL A 130 -3.92 0.12 -22.73
N PHE A 131 -2.73 0.48 -22.22
CA PHE A 131 -2.50 1.84 -21.71
C PHE A 131 -2.68 2.92 -22.77
N ASN A 132 -2.20 2.69 -24.00
CA ASN A 132 -2.37 3.64 -25.09
C ASN A 132 -3.85 3.83 -25.46
N THR A 133 -4.61 2.73 -25.50
CA THR A 133 -6.06 2.77 -25.76
C THR A 133 -6.79 3.58 -24.69
N LEU A 134 -6.48 3.33 -23.41
CA LEU A 134 -7.09 4.07 -22.31
C LEU A 134 -6.70 5.54 -22.31
N LYS A 135 -5.44 5.87 -22.55
CA LYS A 135 -5.00 7.28 -22.68
C LYS A 135 -5.73 8.00 -23.79
N LYS A 136 -5.88 7.39 -24.97
CA LYS A 136 -6.65 7.97 -26.08
C LYS A 136 -8.13 8.16 -25.69
N PHE A 137 -8.73 7.17 -25.02
CA PHE A 137 -10.12 7.25 -24.60
C PHE A 137 -10.37 8.40 -23.63
N VAL A 138 -9.52 8.57 -22.60
CA VAL A 138 -9.69 9.61 -21.57
C VAL A 138 -9.35 11.00 -22.10
N SER A 139 -8.29 11.15 -22.91
CA SER A 139 -7.89 12.44 -23.49
C SER A 139 -8.96 13.04 -24.39
N GLY A 140 -9.63 12.21 -25.19
CA GLY A 140 -10.72 12.65 -26.07
C GLY A 140 -12.01 13.08 -25.34
N ARG A 141 -12.11 12.84 -24.02
CA ARG A 141 -13.32 13.08 -23.21
C ARG A 141 -13.08 13.96 -21.99
N ASN A 142 -11.87 14.47 -21.82
CA ASN A 142 -11.45 15.23 -20.64
C ASN A 142 -11.72 14.46 -19.32
N ILE A 143 -11.51 13.12 -19.33
CA ILE A 143 -11.67 12.24 -18.18
C ILE A 143 -10.27 12.02 -17.55
N LEU A 144 -10.20 11.99 -16.23
CA LEU A 144 -8.98 11.68 -15.52
C LEU A 144 -8.80 10.16 -15.40
N LEU A 145 -7.56 9.68 -15.54
CA LEU A 145 -7.22 8.27 -15.36
C LEU A 145 -6.73 8.02 -13.92
N PRO A 146 -7.44 7.22 -13.10
CA PRO A 146 -7.10 7.00 -11.70
C PRO A 146 -5.94 6.02 -11.53
N ILE A 147 -4.75 6.44 -11.89
CA ILE A 147 -3.51 5.73 -11.57
C ILE A 147 -2.93 6.38 -10.31
N SER A 148 -2.79 5.59 -9.24
CA SER A 148 -2.29 6.08 -7.95
C SER A 148 -0.77 6.27 -7.95
N ALA A 149 -0.33 7.25 -8.73
CA ALA A 149 1.05 7.75 -8.83
C ALA A 149 1.01 9.25 -9.12
N TYR A 150 1.97 10.02 -8.60
CA TYR A 150 2.03 11.47 -8.80
C TYR A 150 2.18 11.89 -10.26
N CYS A 151 2.91 11.11 -11.04
CA CYS A 151 3.08 11.35 -12.47
C CYS A 151 1.77 11.23 -13.29
N TYR A 152 0.69 10.69 -12.70
CA TYR A 152 -0.61 10.54 -13.35
C TYR A 152 -1.74 11.32 -12.67
N CYS A 153 -1.77 11.35 -11.35
CA CYS A 153 -2.86 11.97 -10.60
C CYS A 153 -2.34 12.58 -9.28
N ARG A 154 -1.80 13.77 -9.38
CA ARG A 154 -1.21 14.48 -8.24
C ARG A 154 -2.23 14.74 -7.14
N GLU A 155 -3.43 15.22 -7.50
CA GLU A 155 -4.49 15.59 -6.57
C GLU A 155 -4.96 14.39 -5.74
N GLY A 156 -5.21 13.25 -6.39
CA GLY A 156 -5.57 12.03 -5.67
C GLY A 156 -4.46 11.54 -4.73
N MET A 157 -3.19 11.71 -5.14
CA MET A 157 -2.04 11.35 -4.30
C MET A 157 -1.89 12.24 -3.07
N GLU A 158 -2.38 13.50 -3.12
CA GLU A 158 -2.39 14.38 -1.95
C GLU A 158 -3.23 13.79 -0.80
N GLY A 159 -4.30 13.03 -1.10
CA GLY A 159 -5.07 12.32 -0.08
C GLY A 159 -4.24 11.32 0.73
N ILE A 160 -3.24 10.69 0.12
CA ILE A 160 -2.33 9.75 0.82
C ILE A 160 -1.40 10.48 1.79
N GLN A 161 -1.10 11.75 1.56
CA GLN A 161 -0.26 12.55 2.46
C GLN A 161 -0.83 12.66 3.87
N THR A 162 -2.15 12.52 4.04
CA THR A 162 -2.81 12.56 5.35
C THR A 162 -2.28 11.51 6.32
N ILE A 163 -1.74 10.39 5.84
CA ILE A 163 -1.07 9.38 6.68
C ILE A 163 0.08 10.02 7.48
N ALA A 164 0.91 10.81 6.82
CA ALA A 164 2.06 11.45 7.48
C ALA A 164 1.59 12.49 8.50
N TYR A 165 0.57 13.28 8.17
CA TYR A 165 0.04 14.26 9.11
C TYR A 165 -0.51 13.59 10.38
N GLU A 166 -1.29 12.51 10.24
CA GLU A 166 -1.80 11.74 11.38
C GLU A 166 -0.68 11.15 12.25
N VAL A 167 0.39 10.63 11.62
CA VAL A 167 1.55 10.09 12.34
C VAL A 167 2.26 11.20 13.14
N LEU A 168 2.50 12.37 12.52
CA LEU A 168 3.20 13.48 13.15
C LEU A 168 2.37 14.11 14.26
N ASP A 169 1.06 14.25 14.07
CA ASP A 169 0.14 14.80 15.08
C ASP A 169 0.04 13.90 16.31
N THR A 170 -0.02 12.57 16.10
CA THR A 170 -0.15 11.60 17.19
C THR A 170 1.15 11.44 18.00
N LEU A 171 2.30 11.36 17.32
CA LEU A 171 3.58 11.06 17.98
C LEU A 171 4.45 12.29 18.23
N GLN A 172 4.15 13.43 17.63
CA GLN A 172 4.89 14.69 17.71
C GLN A 172 6.35 14.61 17.27
N GLN A 173 7.04 13.53 17.60
CA GLN A 173 8.40 13.23 17.19
C GLN A 173 8.51 11.79 16.74
N VAL A 174 9.03 11.59 15.53
CA VAL A 174 9.33 10.28 14.91
C VAL A 174 10.73 10.36 14.32
N ASP A 175 11.53 9.33 14.44
CA ASP A 175 12.88 9.29 13.88
C ASP A 175 12.90 8.59 12.53
N HIS A 176 12.15 7.50 12.36
CA HIS A 176 12.14 6.70 11.15
C HIS A 176 10.72 6.29 10.74
N ILE A 177 10.43 6.38 9.44
CA ILE A 177 9.20 5.84 8.84
C ILE A 177 9.61 4.89 7.71
N PHE A 178 9.20 3.62 7.82
CA PHE A 178 9.40 2.61 6.78
C PHE A 178 8.13 2.47 5.95
N SER A 179 8.28 2.57 4.63
CA SER A 179 7.17 2.57 3.67
C SER A 179 7.40 1.54 2.57
N PRO A 180 6.42 0.66 2.26
CA PRO A 180 6.54 -0.26 1.15
C PRO A 180 6.39 0.48 -0.18
N ALA A 181 7.14 0.09 -1.19
CA ALA A 181 7.08 0.70 -2.51
C ALA A 181 6.95 -0.33 -3.64
N GLY A 182 5.90 -0.19 -4.45
CA GLY A 182 5.87 -0.70 -5.81
C GLY A 182 6.45 0.38 -6.74
N GLY A 183 5.61 1.25 -7.28
CA GLY A 183 6.02 2.41 -8.11
C GLY A 183 6.42 3.65 -7.31
N GLY A 184 6.43 3.61 -5.98
CA GLY A 184 6.93 4.68 -5.12
C GLY A 184 5.89 5.68 -4.60
N GLY A 185 4.65 5.66 -5.09
CA GLY A 185 3.66 6.70 -4.78
C GLY A 185 3.36 6.88 -3.29
N LEU A 186 3.23 5.79 -2.50
CA LEU A 186 3.02 5.88 -1.05
C LEU A 186 4.22 6.54 -0.35
N THR A 187 5.42 6.05 -0.63
CA THR A 187 6.65 6.58 -0.05
C THR A 187 6.85 8.05 -0.40
N LEU A 188 6.56 8.44 -1.65
CA LEU A 188 6.63 9.83 -2.09
C LEU A 188 5.61 10.71 -1.39
N ALA A 189 4.36 10.22 -1.20
CA ALA A 189 3.35 10.96 -0.47
C ALA A 189 3.77 11.24 0.98
N MET A 190 4.31 10.23 1.67
CA MET A 190 4.87 10.39 3.01
C MET A 190 5.99 11.43 3.03
N ALA A 191 6.97 11.30 2.13
CA ALA A 191 8.13 12.19 2.08
C ALA A 191 7.72 13.65 1.74
N LYS A 192 6.83 13.86 0.77
CA LYS A 192 6.34 15.21 0.41
C LYS A 192 5.60 15.89 1.57
N ALA A 193 4.73 15.16 2.27
CA ALA A 193 4.02 15.68 3.43
C ALA A 193 4.99 16.12 4.53
N ILE A 194 5.99 15.30 4.83
CA ILE A 194 7.00 15.56 5.85
C ILE A 194 7.88 16.76 5.47
N LEU A 195 8.36 16.84 4.22
CA LEU A 195 9.15 17.96 3.74
C LEU A 195 8.42 19.32 3.81
N THR A 196 7.10 19.29 3.80
CA THR A 196 6.26 20.52 3.91
C THR A 196 5.72 20.75 5.32
N ALA A 197 5.99 19.86 6.28
CA ALA A 197 5.51 19.98 7.64
C ALA A 197 6.27 21.10 8.40
N GLN A 198 5.56 22.17 8.74
CA GLN A 198 6.13 23.32 9.46
C GLN A 198 6.17 23.14 10.98
N SER A 199 5.43 22.18 11.51
CA SER A 199 5.23 21.97 12.96
C SER A 199 6.28 21.06 13.62
N VAL A 200 7.20 20.46 12.85
CA VAL A 200 8.10 19.42 13.34
C VAL A 200 9.53 19.97 13.45
N LYS A 201 10.11 19.90 14.67
CA LYS A 201 11.48 20.39 14.94
C LYS A 201 12.56 19.54 14.24
N LYS A 202 12.34 18.23 14.14
CA LYS A 202 13.23 17.27 13.48
C LYS A 202 12.40 16.41 12.55
N LEU A 203 12.66 16.49 11.25
CA LEU A 203 11.96 15.69 10.26
C LEU A 203 12.35 14.22 10.37
N PRO A 204 11.38 13.27 10.33
CA PRO A 204 11.69 11.85 10.30
C PRO A 204 12.38 11.44 9.00
N LYS A 205 13.26 10.47 9.08
CA LYS A 205 13.82 9.78 7.92
C LYS A 205 12.76 8.88 7.31
N VAL A 206 12.52 9.02 6.01
CA VAL A 206 11.57 8.16 5.26
C VAL A 206 12.36 7.15 4.45
N HIS A 207 12.08 5.88 4.68
CA HIS A 207 12.77 4.76 4.05
C HIS A 207 11.88 4.08 3.02
N CYS A 208 12.44 3.85 1.82
CA CYS A 208 11.81 3.10 0.74
C CYS A 208 12.15 1.62 0.88
N VAL A 209 11.15 0.76 1.05
CA VAL A 209 11.35 -0.69 1.14
C VAL A 209 10.75 -1.37 -0.08
N GLN A 210 11.56 -2.15 -0.79
CA GLN A 210 11.12 -2.93 -1.96
C GLN A 210 11.56 -4.40 -1.85
N PRO A 211 10.78 -5.34 -2.41
CA PRO A 211 11.28 -6.69 -2.62
C PRO A 211 12.41 -6.70 -3.65
N TYR A 212 13.40 -7.58 -3.48
CA TYR A 212 14.50 -7.75 -4.45
C TYR A 212 14.01 -7.95 -5.87
N GLY A 213 12.93 -8.71 -6.04
CA GLY A 213 12.33 -8.97 -7.36
C GLY A 213 11.71 -7.75 -8.04
N ASN A 214 11.66 -6.58 -7.38
CA ASN A 214 11.20 -5.31 -7.95
C ASN A 214 12.10 -4.14 -7.51
N ASN A 215 13.39 -4.27 -7.68
CA ASN A 215 14.40 -3.29 -7.25
C ASN A 215 14.50 -2.10 -8.22
N THR A 216 13.48 -1.28 -8.26
CA THR A 216 13.45 -0.08 -9.12
C THR A 216 13.93 1.18 -8.44
N ILE A 217 13.80 1.29 -7.10
CA ILE A 217 14.01 2.51 -6.32
C ILE A 217 14.97 2.27 -5.14
N ALA A 218 14.72 1.22 -4.35
CA ALA A 218 15.41 1.02 -3.08
C ALA A 218 16.91 0.76 -3.24
N GLY A 219 17.32 -0.07 -4.21
CA GLY A 219 18.72 -0.30 -4.54
C GLY A 219 19.43 0.97 -5.03
N PRO A 220 18.93 1.65 -6.07
CA PRO A 220 19.45 2.93 -6.50
C PRO A 220 19.59 3.97 -5.37
N LEU A 221 18.58 4.13 -4.51
CA LEU A 221 18.64 5.02 -3.36
C LEU A 221 19.77 4.61 -2.40
N ARG A 222 19.88 3.31 -2.09
CA ARG A 222 20.93 2.77 -1.21
C ARG A 222 22.34 2.97 -1.78
N ASN A 223 22.49 2.76 -3.07
CA ASN A 223 23.76 2.90 -3.78
C ASN A 223 24.14 4.36 -4.09
N ASN A 224 23.35 5.30 -3.58
CA ASN A 224 23.52 6.73 -3.85
C ASN A 224 23.41 7.11 -5.33
N GLU A 225 22.69 6.32 -6.12
CA GLU A 225 22.41 6.62 -7.52
C GLU A 225 21.40 7.77 -7.64
N LYS A 226 21.50 8.53 -8.72
CA LYS A 226 20.65 9.72 -8.92
C LYS A 226 19.26 9.38 -9.46
N LYS A 227 19.10 8.21 -10.08
CA LYS A 227 17.86 7.83 -10.79
C LYS A 227 17.42 6.42 -10.42
N ALA A 228 16.12 6.24 -10.39
CA ALA A 228 15.48 4.94 -10.37
C ALA A 228 15.70 4.20 -11.69
N VAL A 229 15.62 2.86 -11.66
CA VAL A 229 15.88 2.00 -12.82
C VAL A 229 14.64 1.16 -13.17
N VAL A 230 14.52 0.81 -14.44
CA VAL A 230 13.52 -0.16 -14.89
C VAL A 230 14.05 -1.57 -14.60
N VAL A 231 13.17 -2.48 -14.19
CA VAL A 231 13.48 -3.93 -14.05
C VAL A 231 12.87 -4.66 -15.24
N ASP A 232 13.64 -5.40 -15.99
CA ASP A 232 13.13 -6.12 -17.16
C ASP A 232 12.11 -7.20 -16.76
N ILE A 233 12.38 -7.91 -15.68
CA ILE A 233 11.53 -8.97 -15.14
C ILE A 233 11.28 -8.74 -13.67
N CYS A 234 10.01 -8.50 -13.32
CA CYS A 234 9.57 -8.42 -11.93
C CYS A 234 9.35 -9.84 -11.40
N SER A 235 10.24 -10.33 -10.55
CA SER A 235 10.20 -11.72 -10.04
C SER A 235 9.54 -11.87 -8.68
N THR A 236 9.28 -10.78 -7.95
CA THR A 236 8.57 -10.86 -6.66
C THR A 236 7.15 -11.39 -6.82
N GLN A 237 6.71 -12.19 -5.85
CA GLN A 237 5.34 -12.70 -5.76
C GLN A 237 4.42 -11.80 -4.91
N ILE A 238 4.95 -10.70 -4.36
CA ILE A 238 4.18 -9.80 -3.48
C ILE A 238 3.24 -8.96 -4.34
N SER A 239 1.96 -9.31 -4.30
CA SER A 239 0.89 -8.60 -5.01
C SER A 239 0.85 -7.13 -4.59
N GLY A 240 0.69 -6.24 -5.59
CA GLY A 240 0.66 -4.79 -5.36
C GLY A 240 2.02 -4.09 -5.37
N LEU A 241 3.12 -4.83 -5.31
CA LEU A 241 4.48 -4.30 -5.43
C LEU A 241 5.19 -4.67 -6.74
N GLN A 242 4.50 -5.36 -7.63
CA GLN A 242 4.97 -5.77 -8.96
C GLN A 242 4.87 -4.59 -9.95
N VAL A 243 5.77 -3.62 -9.84
CA VAL A 243 5.80 -2.41 -10.68
C VAL A 243 7.19 -2.21 -11.27
N PRO A 244 7.50 -2.87 -12.39
CA PRO A 244 8.85 -2.89 -12.97
C PRO A 244 9.27 -1.55 -13.61
N SER A 245 8.32 -0.67 -13.90
CA SER A 245 8.57 0.64 -14.53
C SER A 245 8.87 1.73 -13.50
N VAL A 246 9.66 2.71 -13.92
CA VAL A 246 9.88 3.94 -13.14
C VAL A 246 8.65 4.84 -13.28
N LEU A 247 7.92 5.02 -12.19
CA LEU A 247 6.81 5.98 -12.08
C LEU A 247 7.29 7.21 -11.28
N ASP A 248 7.04 7.19 -9.97
CA ASP A 248 7.45 8.27 -9.06
C ASP A 248 8.87 8.07 -8.50
N GLY A 249 9.60 7.05 -8.99
CA GLY A 249 10.84 6.55 -8.39
C GLY A 249 11.96 7.60 -8.26
N ASN A 250 12.13 8.46 -9.26
CA ASN A 250 13.14 9.51 -9.20
C ASN A 250 12.86 10.50 -8.07
N GLU A 251 11.59 10.95 -7.95
CA GLU A 251 11.19 11.87 -6.89
C GLU A 251 11.25 11.19 -5.50
N VAL A 252 11.03 9.87 -5.41
CA VAL A 252 11.21 9.11 -4.17
C VAL A 252 12.67 9.15 -3.73
N ILE A 253 13.61 8.90 -4.65
CA ILE A 253 15.05 8.94 -4.37
C ILE A 253 15.45 10.31 -3.82
N ASP A 254 15.06 11.38 -4.50
CA ASP A 254 15.40 12.75 -4.10
C ASP A 254 14.77 13.12 -2.75
N SER A 255 13.50 12.80 -2.56
CA SER A 255 12.77 13.15 -1.33
C SER A 255 13.25 12.34 -0.11
N CYS A 256 13.45 11.01 -0.26
CA CYS A 256 13.99 10.18 0.82
C CYS A 256 15.41 10.62 1.21
N ARG A 257 16.25 10.92 0.23
CA ARG A 257 17.62 11.42 0.47
C ARG A 257 17.62 12.75 1.21
N SER A 258 16.75 13.68 0.81
CA SER A 258 16.60 14.98 1.48
C SER A 258 16.17 14.84 2.95
N LEU A 259 15.47 13.78 3.29
CA LEU A 259 15.05 13.44 4.66
C LEU A 259 16.09 12.55 5.40
N GLY A 260 17.24 12.27 4.81
CA GLY A 260 18.24 11.35 5.38
C GLY A 260 17.77 9.88 5.43
N GLY A 261 16.75 9.54 4.64
CA GLY A 261 16.26 8.19 4.50
C GLY A 261 17.10 7.33 3.56
N ASN A 262 16.78 6.04 3.50
CA ASN A 262 17.53 5.06 2.70
C ASN A 262 16.62 4.05 2.03
N GLY A 263 17.16 3.27 1.09
CA GLY A 263 16.50 2.14 0.45
C GLY A 263 16.83 0.82 1.15
N TYR A 264 15.84 -0.05 1.29
CA TYR A 264 16.01 -1.41 1.81
C TYR A 264 15.38 -2.41 0.85
N LEU A 265 16.17 -3.40 0.47
CA LEU A 265 15.74 -4.54 -0.31
C LEU A 265 15.52 -5.73 0.62
N VAL A 266 14.39 -6.41 0.43
CA VAL A 266 13.97 -7.56 1.24
C VAL A 266 13.60 -8.75 0.35
N GLU A 267 13.87 -9.96 0.82
CA GLU A 267 13.43 -11.18 0.15
C GLU A 267 11.94 -11.45 0.44
N ASP A 268 11.24 -12.02 -0.52
CA ASP A 268 9.82 -12.38 -0.34
C ASP A 268 9.60 -13.29 0.88
N ILE A 269 10.53 -14.20 1.14
CA ILE A 269 10.45 -15.11 2.30
C ILE A 269 10.54 -14.37 3.64
N ASP A 270 11.33 -13.31 3.71
CA ASP A 270 11.44 -12.48 4.92
C ASP A 270 10.15 -11.66 5.12
N VAL A 271 9.54 -11.20 4.03
CA VAL A 271 8.25 -10.52 4.09
C VAL A 271 7.15 -11.46 4.61
N TYR A 272 7.08 -12.70 4.13
CA TYR A 272 6.12 -13.69 4.65
C TYR A 272 6.36 -14.01 6.12
N ARG A 273 7.62 -14.10 6.55
CA ARG A 273 7.94 -14.25 7.98
C ARG A 273 7.40 -13.09 8.80
N MET A 274 7.62 -11.86 8.37
CA MET A 274 7.10 -10.66 9.06
C MET A 274 5.57 -10.58 9.01
N GLN A 275 4.93 -11.03 7.94
CA GLN A 275 3.46 -11.16 7.86
C GLN A 275 2.92 -12.11 8.94
N LYS A 276 3.56 -13.26 9.11
CA LYS A 276 3.23 -14.22 10.16
C LYS A 276 3.43 -13.65 11.56
N ASP A 277 4.57 -12.98 11.79
CA ASP A 277 4.88 -12.36 13.07
C ASP A 277 3.88 -11.26 13.42
N LEU A 278 3.49 -10.40 12.48
CA LEU A 278 2.45 -9.38 12.67
C LEU A 278 1.13 -10.03 13.10
N ALA A 279 0.71 -11.12 12.45
CA ALA A 279 -0.52 -11.82 12.79
C ALA A 279 -0.45 -12.50 14.17
N GLN A 280 0.60 -13.28 14.43
CA GLN A 280 0.69 -14.13 15.62
C GLN A 280 1.13 -13.40 16.88
N ARG A 281 1.87 -12.30 16.74
CA ARG A 281 2.50 -11.62 17.87
C ARG A 281 1.91 -10.24 18.15
N GLU A 282 1.30 -9.59 17.13
CA GLU A 282 0.68 -8.28 17.27
C GLU A 282 -0.83 -8.29 16.98
N GLY A 283 -1.38 -9.42 16.48
CA GLY A 283 -2.78 -9.52 16.09
C GLY A 283 -3.12 -8.72 14.81
N ILE A 284 -2.12 -8.36 14.02
CA ILE A 284 -2.28 -7.52 12.83
C ILE A 284 -2.35 -8.40 11.58
N PHE A 285 -3.55 -8.53 11.00
CA PHE A 285 -3.78 -9.33 9.80
C PHE A 285 -3.64 -8.48 8.53
N CYS A 286 -2.49 -8.60 7.86
CA CYS A 286 -2.18 -7.83 6.65
C CYS A 286 -1.87 -8.72 5.44
N GLU A 287 -2.02 -8.16 4.22
CA GLU A 287 -1.48 -8.77 3.00
C GLU A 287 0.06 -8.71 3.01
N PRO A 288 0.77 -9.51 2.19
CA PRO A 288 2.24 -9.50 2.15
C PRO A 288 2.83 -8.10 1.99
N ALA A 289 2.26 -7.26 1.11
CA ALA A 289 2.71 -5.88 0.92
C ALA A 289 2.65 -5.04 2.22
N GLY A 290 1.73 -5.34 3.14
CA GLY A 290 1.62 -4.68 4.44
C GLY A 290 2.74 -5.02 5.42
N ALA A 291 3.46 -6.13 5.21
CA ALA A 291 4.57 -6.57 6.08
C ALA A 291 5.95 -6.09 5.59
N VAL A 292 6.04 -5.56 4.38
CA VAL A 292 7.30 -5.15 3.74
C VAL A 292 8.04 -4.09 4.57
N SER A 293 7.32 -3.13 5.14
CA SER A 293 7.91 -2.09 6.00
C SER A 293 8.66 -2.68 7.19
N LEU A 294 8.08 -3.68 7.86
CA LEU A 294 8.70 -4.36 8.99
C LEU A 294 9.93 -5.17 8.56
N ALA A 295 9.88 -5.84 7.41
CA ALA A 295 11.05 -6.55 6.86
C ALA A 295 12.21 -5.57 6.57
N GLY A 296 11.90 -4.38 6.04
CA GLY A 296 12.88 -3.31 5.86
C GLY A 296 13.48 -2.80 7.16
N LEU A 297 12.66 -2.64 8.20
CA LEU A 297 13.14 -2.28 9.54
C LEU A 297 14.10 -3.33 10.11
N VAL A 298 13.76 -4.61 10.01
CA VAL A 298 14.65 -5.70 10.46
C VAL A 298 15.99 -5.62 9.74
N SER A 299 15.99 -5.39 8.42
CA SER A 299 17.23 -5.17 7.66
C SER A 299 18.02 -3.95 8.15
N ALA A 300 17.35 -2.85 8.50
CA ALA A 300 18.00 -1.65 9.04
C ALA A 300 18.65 -1.89 10.40
N ILE A 301 17.98 -2.62 11.28
CA ILE A 301 18.53 -3.01 12.61
C ILE A 301 19.76 -3.90 12.46
N GLN A 302 19.70 -4.90 11.58
CA GLN A 302 20.86 -5.78 11.30
C GLN A 302 22.08 -5.00 10.80
N ARG A 303 21.84 -3.89 10.08
CA ARG A 303 22.87 -2.95 9.61
C ARG A 303 23.29 -1.91 10.63
N ARG A 304 22.67 -1.90 11.82
CA ARG A 304 22.92 -0.90 12.90
C ARG A 304 22.59 0.54 12.46
N GLU A 305 21.58 0.70 11.61
CA GLU A 305 21.14 1.99 11.07
C GLU A 305 19.94 2.57 11.84
N VAL A 306 19.42 1.83 12.82
CA VAL A 306 18.37 2.26 13.76
C VAL A 306 18.83 1.94 15.18
N SER A 307 18.77 2.92 16.06
CA SER A 307 19.17 2.79 17.48
C SER A 307 17.97 2.41 18.35
N PRO A 308 18.20 1.73 19.51
CA PRO A 308 17.12 1.28 20.41
C PRO A 308 16.18 2.38 20.89
N GLU A 309 16.68 3.59 21.09
CA GLU A 309 15.93 4.73 21.61
C GLU A 309 15.10 5.45 20.57
N GLU A 310 15.37 5.20 19.28
CA GLU A 310 14.68 5.88 18.16
C GLU A 310 13.23 5.40 18.01
N LYS A 311 12.36 6.35 17.69
CA LYS A 311 10.94 6.09 17.47
C LYS A 311 10.70 5.74 16.00
N VAL A 312 10.18 4.55 15.77
CA VAL A 312 10.03 3.97 14.44
C VAL A 312 8.54 3.72 14.12
N VAL A 313 8.13 4.06 12.91
CA VAL A 313 6.81 3.74 12.38
C VAL A 313 6.95 2.84 11.15
N CYS A 314 6.27 1.70 11.16
CA CYS A 314 6.09 0.83 9.99
C CYS A 314 4.67 0.97 9.45
N LEU A 315 4.53 1.25 8.14
CA LEU A 315 3.22 1.32 7.49
C LEU A 315 2.71 -0.09 7.16
N VAL A 316 1.51 -0.43 7.62
CA VAL A 316 0.80 -1.66 7.27
C VAL A 316 -0.24 -1.32 6.20
N SER A 317 0.11 -1.48 4.93
CA SER A 317 -0.54 -0.85 3.79
C SER A 317 -1.88 -1.46 3.37
N GLY A 318 -2.13 -2.75 3.65
CA GLY A 318 -3.35 -3.42 3.22
C GLY A 318 -3.69 -4.66 4.05
N SER A 319 -4.98 -5.02 4.06
CA SER A 319 -5.56 -6.11 4.83
C SER A 319 -5.24 -7.49 4.26
N GLY A 320 -5.06 -8.49 5.12
CA GLY A 320 -4.85 -9.89 4.75
C GLY A 320 -6.00 -10.48 3.92
N PHE A 321 -7.21 -10.01 4.11
CA PHE A 321 -8.37 -10.43 3.30
C PHE A 321 -8.26 -10.07 1.82
N LYS A 322 -7.35 -9.18 1.45
CA LYS A 322 -7.08 -8.81 0.05
C LYS A 322 -6.33 -9.88 -0.73
N ASP A 323 -5.59 -10.75 -0.04
CA ASP A 323 -4.75 -11.77 -0.68
C ASP A 323 -4.67 -13.06 0.16
N ILE A 324 -5.84 -13.69 0.35
CA ILE A 324 -5.94 -14.98 1.08
C ILE A 324 -5.13 -16.06 0.37
N GLY A 325 -5.10 -16.06 -0.97
CA GLY A 325 -4.32 -17.03 -1.74
C GLY A 325 -2.82 -17.01 -1.45
N ALA A 326 -2.29 -15.86 -1.04
CA ALA A 326 -0.89 -15.78 -0.58
C ALA A 326 -0.68 -16.51 0.75
N ILE A 327 -1.70 -16.55 1.62
CA ILE A 327 -1.65 -17.28 2.89
C ILE A 327 -1.61 -18.79 2.61
N ASP A 328 -2.54 -19.28 1.79
CA ASP A 328 -2.63 -20.70 1.43
C ASP A 328 -1.33 -21.21 0.78
N LYS A 329 -0.71 -20.36 -0.03
CA LYS A 329 0.52 -20.70 -0.76
C LYS A 329 1.77 -20.72 0.10
N ASN A 330 1.88 -19.80 1.07
CA ASN A 330 3.15 -19.54 1.76
C ASN A 330 3.18 -20.01 3.22
N PHE A 331 2.03 -20.46 3.77
CA PHE A 331 1.98 -20.91 5.17
C PHE A 331 1.35 -22.31 5.30
N ASN A 332 2.06 -23.19 5.99
CA ASN A 332 1.46 -24.42 6.49
C ASN A 332 0.67 -24.07 7.74
N LEU A 333 -0.62 -23.81 7.57
CA LEU A 333 -1.50 -23.61 8.72
C LEU A 333 -1.79 -24.97 9.40
N PRO A 334 -1.95 -25.00 10.74
CA PRO A 334 -2.36 -26.22 11.42
C PRO A 334 -3.71 -26.68 10.84
N PRO A 335 -3.90 -27.98 10.63
CA PRO A 335 -5.18 -28.48 10.15
C PRO A 335 -6.28 -28.13 11.16
N MET A 336 -7.47 -27.81 10.65
CA MET A 336 -8.65 -27.76 11.50
C MET A 336 -8.93 -29.16 12.03
N ASN A 337 -9.26 -29.24 13.31
CA ASN A 337 -9.81 -30.49 13.85
C ASN A 337 -11.11 -30.82 13.08
N GLU A 338 -11.33 -32.11 12.85
CA GLU A 338 -12.62 -32.58 12.35
C GLU A 338 -13.75 -32.13 13.29
N MET A 339 -14.99 -32.06 12.78
CA MET A 339 -16.14 -31.81 13.64
C MET A 339 -16.21 -32.90 14.70
N ILE A 340 -16.23 -32.49 15.96
CA ILE A 340 -16.30 -33.39 17.11
C ILE A 340 -17.65 -33.26 17.81
N TYR A 341 -18.06 -34.31 18.52
CA TYR A 341 -19.23 -34.27 19.38
C TYR A 341 -18.94 -33.47 20.66
N LEU A 342 -19.99 -32.97 21.33
CA LEU A 342 -19.86 -32.18 22.56
C LEU A 342 -19.08 -32.92 23.68
N ASN A 343 -19.25 -34.22 23.77
CA ASN A 343 -18.53 -35.02 24.76
C ASN A 343 -17.01 -35.05 24.53
N ASP A 344 -16.59 -35.08 23.27
CA ASP A 344 -15.17 -35.04 22.91
C ASP A 344 -14.58 -33.65 23.18
N PHE A 345 -15.37 -32.59 22.98
CA PHE A 345 -14.98 -31.22 23.34
C PHE A 345 -14.74 -31.05 24.83
N ASN A 346 -15.60 -31.66 25.70
CA ASN A 346 -15.41 -31.64 27.15
C ASN A 346 -14.10 -32.36 27.56
N ASN A 347 -13.74 -33.42 26.86
CA ASN A 347 -12.46 -34.10 27.07
C ASN A 347 -11.27 -33.21 26.72
N ILE A 348 -11.33 -32.47 25.60
CA ILE A 348 -10.28 -31.54 25.23
C ILE A 348 -10.10 -30.46 26.31
N LEU A 349 -11.21 -29.88 26.82
CA LEU A 349 -11.16 -28.87 27.86
C LEU A 349 -10.56 -29.37 29.18
N SER A 350 -10.74 -30.64 29.50
CA SER A 350 -10.18 -31.23 30.72
C SER A 350 -8.65 -31.41 30.68
N HIS A 351 -8.03 -31.26 29.49
CA HIS A 351 -6.58 -31.38 29.29
C HIS A 351 -5.87 -30.01 29.06
N LEU A 352 -6.61 -28.92 29.08
CA LEU A 352 -6.09 -27.54 29.06
C LEU A 352 -5.89 -27.00 30.48
#